data_f401ed27916446520f9874a832b3435e
#
_entry.id   f401ed27916446520f9874a832b3435e
#
_cell.length_a   1.000
_cell.length_b   1.000
_cell.length_c   1.000
_cell.angle_alpha   90.00
_cell.angle_beta   90.00
_cell.angle_gamma   90.00
#
_symmetry.space_group_name_H-M   'P 1'
#
loop_
_entity.id
_entity.type
_entity.pdbx_description
1 polymer ?
#
loop_
_entity_poly.entity_id
_entity_poly.type
_entity_poly.pdbx_seq_one_letter_code
_entity_poly.pdbx_strand_id
1 'polypeptide(L)'
;MADGLERNTRTVMLFTALSRVTGLLRDATFSRVLGTSTAMSAFGFAFLIPNLFRRLFGEGALSAAFLPTYQRLVERDEKQAAALAGGMLGVLAVGLGMVVVLGESVLFLVSATYDHENMAVWLMMLTLPYTPLVCMVAIIGAMLHVRGRFGPTASVPLVLNGCLIAAALLGWWFIGA
;
A
#
# COMPACT_ATOMS: atom_id res chain seq x y z
N MET A 1 3.28 -29.91 -14.58
CA MET A 1 3.96 -28.72 -14.03
C MET A 1 3.80 -27.50 -14.95
N ALA A 2 3.90 -27.64 -16.28
CA ALA A 2 3.75 -26.54 -17.26
C ALA A 2 2.38 -25.85 -17.18
N ASP A 3 1.28 -26.60 -17.13
CA ASP A 3 -0.08 -26.04 -17.11
C ASP A 3 -0.39 -25.16 -15.88
N GLY A 4 0.21 -25.47 -14.73
CA GLY A 4 0.07 -24.65 -13.52
C GLY A 4 0.81 -23.32 -13.62
N LEU A 5 2.00 -23.34 -14.24
CA LEU A 5 2.80 -22.15 -14.47
C LEU A 5 2.13 -21.20 -15.47
N GLU A 6 1.60 -21.74 -16.58
CA GLU A 6 0.87 -20.95 -17.57
C GLU A 6 -0.38 -20.30 -16.98
N ARG A 7 -1.17 -21.04 -16.20
CA ARG A 7 -2.37 -20.52 -15.54
C ARG A 7 -2.04 -19.38 -14.57
N ASN A 8 -1.00 -19.54 -13.76
CA ASN A 8 -0.57 -18.50 -12.83
C ASN A 8 -0.06 -17.27 -13.56
N THR A 9 0.71 -17.45 -14.64
CA THR A 9 1.23 -16.35 -15.46
C THR A 9 0.09 -15.58 -16.13
N ARG A 10 -0.89 -16.27 -16.72
CA ARG A 10 -2.08 -15.63 -17.31
C ARG A 10 -2.88 -14.85 -16.27
N THR A 11 -3.07 -15.41 -15.07
CA THR A 11 -3.76 -14.73 -13.98
C THR A 11 -3.05 -13.43 -13.59
N VAL A 12 -1.75 -13.48 -13.39
CA VAL A 12 -0.94 -12.29 -13.04
C VAL A 12 -1.00 -11.24 -14.16
N MET A 13 -0.87 -11.66 -15.42
CA MET A 13 -0.98 -10.75 -16.57
C MET A 13 -2.33 -10.05 -16.64
N LEU A 14 -3.43 -10.79 -16.46
CA LEU A 14 -4.79 -10.24 -16.47
C LEU A 14 -5.00 -9.24 -15.33
N PHE A 15 -4.63 -9.59 -14.12
CA PHE A 15 -4.74 -8.67 -12.97
C PHE A 15 -3.86 -7.43 -13.14
N THR A 16 -2.67 -7.59 -13.70
CA THR A 16 -1.77 -6.45 -13.98
C THR A 16 -2.37 -5.54 -15.04
N ALA A 17 -2.93 -6.08 -16.13
CA ALA A 17 -3.59 -5.29 -17.17
C ALA A 17 -4.82 -4.55 -16.61
N LEU A 18 -5.69 -5.26 -15.87
CA LEU A 18 -6.85 -4.66 -15.22
C LEU A 18 -6.45 -3.57 -14.20
N SER A 19 -5.39 -3.81 -13.43
CA SER A 19 -4.85 -2.81 -12.49
C SER A 19 -4.35 -1.56 -13.18
N ARG A 20 -3.71 -1.68 -14.33
CA ARG A 20 -3.27 -0.51 -15.13
C ARG A 20 -4.48 0.27 -15.67
N VAL A 21 -5.48 -0.43 -16.21
CA VAL A 21 -6.71 0.22 -16.70
C VAL A 21 -7.44 0.93 -15.55
N THR A 22 -7.63 0.26 -14.41
CA THR A 22 -8.27 0.88 -13.25
C THR A 22 -7.45 1.99 -12.63
N GLY A 23 -6.11 1.94 -12.73
CA GLY A 23 -5.22 3.04 -12.36
C GLY A 23 -5.45 4.28 -13.24
N LEU A 24 -5.55 4.10 -14.55
CA LEU A 24 -5.88 5.20 -15.48
C LEU A 24 -7.28 5.77 -15.22
N LEU A 25 -8.27 4.90 -14.95
CA LEU A 25 -9.62 5.35 -14.59
C LEU A 25 -9.63 6.15 -13.28
N ARG A 26 -8.86 5.72 -12.28
CA ARG A 26 -8.68 6.47 -11.03
C ARG A 26 -8.09 7.85 -11.31
N ASP A 27 -7.01 7.92 -12.08
CA ASP A 27 -6.32 9.18 -12.39
C ASP A 27 -7.25 10.12 -13.19
N ALA A 28 -8.01 9.60 -14.14
CA ALA A 28 -9.03 10.36 -14.87
C ALA A 28 -10.16 10.85 -13.95
N THR A 29 -10.62 10.01 -13.01
CA THR A 29 -11.65 10.39 -12.02
C THR A 29 -11.13 11.49 -11.10
N PHE A 30 -9.93 11.35 -10.58
CA PHE A 30 -9.30 12.37 -9.73
C PHE A 30 -9.08 13.69 -10.46
N SER A 31 -8.60 13.62 -11.71
CA SER A 31 -8.46 14.81 -12.56
C SER A 31 -9.77 15.53 -12.80
N ARG A 32 -10.88 14.77 -12.93
CA ARG A 32 -12.22 15.34 -13.14
C ARG A 32 -12.83 15.91 -11.87
N VAL A 33 -12.62 15.27 -10.72
CA VAL A 33 -13.21 15.64 -9.43
C VAL A 33 -12.40 16.73 -8.73
N LEU A 34 -11.07 16.58 -8.70
CA LEU A 34 -10.16 17.50 -8.01
C LEU A 34 -9.56 18.55 -8.95
N GLY A 35 -9.58 18.31 -10.27
CA GLY A 35 -8.99 19.19 -11.27
C GLY A 35 -7.47 19.31 -11.13
N THR A 36 -6.92 20.44 -11.59
CA THR A 36 -5.52 20.84 -11.39
C THR A 36 -5.33 21.67 -10.12
N SER A 37 -6.16 21.43 -9.12
CA SER A 37 -6.22 22.22 -7.89
C SER A 37 -5.04 21.90 -6.96
N THR A 38 -4.82 22.79 -5.99
CA THR A 38 -3.89 22.58 -4.87
C THR A 38 -4.16 21.27 -4.14
N ALA A 39 -5.44 20.82 -4.11
CA ALA A 39 -5.87 19.57 -3.50
C ALA A 39 -5.24 18.33 -4.17
N MET A 40 -5.15 18.31 -5.51
CA MET A 40 -4.52 17.21 -6.25
C MET A 40 -3.02 17.12 -5.96
N SER A 41 -2.34 18.26 -5.91
CA SER A 41 -0.91 18.34 -5.56
C SER A 41 -0.68 17.90 -4.11
N ALA A 42 -1.50 18.35 -3.18
CA ALA A 42 -1.44 17.98 -1.77
C ALA A 42 -1.68 16.49 -1.56
N PHE A 43 -2.64 15.89 -2.29
CA PHE A 43 -2.91 14.46 -2.27
C PHE A 43 -1.71 13.65 -2.78
N GLY A 44 -1.13 14.04 -3.92
CA GLY A 44 0.06 13.38 -4.47
C GLY A 44 1.24 13.42 -3.50
N PHE A 45 1.44 14.56 -2.83
CA PHE A 45 2.48 14.74 -1.83
C PHE A 45 2.24 13.88 -0.58
N ALA A 46 1.00 13.82 -0.09
CA ALA A 46 0.63 13.01 1.06
C ALA A 46 0.87 11.50 0.84
N PHE A 47 0.64 11.00 -0.39
CA PHE A 47 0.88 9.61 -0.74
C PHE A 47 2.35 9.25 -1.00
N LEU A 48 3.24 10.24 -1.09
CA LEU A 48 4.66 10.01 -1.35
C LEU A 48 5.30 9.18 -0.24
N ILE A 49 5.03 9.51 1.03
CA ILE A 49 5.59 8.83 2.21
C ILE A 49 5.14 7.37 2.28
N PRO A 50 3.83 7.03 2.29
CA PRO A 50 3.39 5.65 2.28
C PRO A 50 3.95 4.83 1.11
N ASN A 51 4.02 5.40 -0.08
CA ASN A 51 4.58 4.71 -1.25
C ASN A 51 6.07 4.46 -1.14
N LEU A 52 6.84 5.39 -0.58
CA LEU A 52 8.26 5.21 -0.31
C LEU A 52 8.49 4.05 0.65
N PHE A 53 7.78 4.02 1.76
CA PHE A 53 7.86 2.93 2.74
C PHE A 53 7.44 1.60 2.15
N ARG A 54 6.35 1.56 1.37
CA ARG A 54 5.92 0.35 0.65
C ARG A 54 7.01 -0.20 -0.26
N ARG A 55 7.72 0.65 -1.00
CA ARG A 55 8.84 0.24 -1.87
C ARG A 55 10.02 -0.26 -1.05
N LEU A 56 10.39 0.42 0.03
CA LEU A 56 11.51 0.03 0.88
C LEU A 56 11.27 -1.33 1.54
N PHE A 57 10.08 -1.55 2.08
CA PHE A 57 9.75 -2.76 2.84
C PHE A 57 9.19 -3.87 1.97
N GLY A 58 8.37 -3.56 0.97
CA GLY A 58 7.73 -4.57 0.11
C GLY A 58 8.62 -5.08 -1.02
N GLU A 59 9.39 -4.21 -1.66
CA GLU A 59 10.18 -4.52 -2.85
C GLU A 59 11.69 -4.36 -2.61
N GLY A 60 12.09 -3.80 -1.47
CA GLY A 60 13.46 -3.41 -1.16
C GLY A 60 14.26 -4.41 -0.34
N ALA A 61 15.27 -3.89 0.37
CA ALA A 61 16.26 -4.65 1.12
C ALA A 61 15.66 -5.62 2.15
N LEU A 62 14.53 -5.23 2.79
CA LEU A 62 13.89 -6.07 3.80
C LEU A 62 13.32 -7.35 3.19
N SER A 63 12.59 -7.25 2.09
CA SER A 63 12.07 -8.42 1.37
C SER A 63 13.20 -9.29 0.85
N ALA A 64 14.26 -8.69 0.31
CA ALA A 64 15.43 -9.42 -0.19
C ALA A 64 16.15 -10.20 0.91
N ALA A 65 16.24 -9.67 2.12
CA ALA A 65 16.87 -10.36 3.25
C ALA A 65 15.95 -11.43 3.89
N PHE A 66 14.66 -11.16 3.97
CA PHE A 66 13.69 -11.99 4.66
C PHE A 66 13.26 -13.21 3.84
N LEU A 67 12.95 -13.04 2.55
CA LEU A 67 12.31 -14.07 1.72
C LEU A 67 13.14 -15.36 1.56
N PRO A 68 14.47 -15.33 1.38
CA PRO A 68 15.26 -16.57 1.26
C PRO A 68 15.20 -17.41 2.54
N THR A 69 15.22 -16.77 3.70
CA THR A 69 15.13 -17.46 5.00
C THR A 69 13.72 -18.03 5.20
N TYR A 70 12.69 -17.25 4.89
CA TYR A 70 11.30 -17.69 4.95
C TYR A 70 11.04 -18.89 4.03
N GLN A 71 11.52 -18.85 2.79
CA GLN A 71 11.38 -19.94 1.82
C GLN A 71 12.01 -21.25 2.33
N ARG A 72 13.23 -21.19 2.86
CA ARG A 72 13.91 -22.38 3.43
C ARG A 72 13.13 -22.97 4.60
N LEU A 73 12.50 -22.13 5.43
CA LEU A 73 11.69 -22.61 6.55
C LEU A 73 10.37 -23.20 6.09
N VAL A 74 9.72 -22.65 5.08
CA VAL A 74 8.49 -23.22 4.51
C VAL A 74 8.71 -24.65 4.00
N GLU A 75 9.90 -24.94 3.47
CA GLU A 75 10.26 -26.29 2.98
C GLU A 75 10.63 -27.28 4.10
N ARG A 76 11.10 -26.78 5.26
CA ARG A 76 11.65 -27.62 6.35
C ARG A 76 10.73 -27.74 7.57
N ASP A 77 10.15 -26.64 8.01
CA ASP A 77 9.35 -26.56 9.24
C ASP A 77 8.34 -25.41 9.14
N GLU A 78 7.10 -25.75 8.88
CA GLU A 78 6.02 -24.77 8.70
C GLU A 78 5.75 -23.96 9.99
N LYS A 79 5.98 -24.55 11.18
CA LYS A 79 5.80 -23.85 12.46
C LYS A 79 6.84 -22.75 12.62
N GLN A 80 8.11 -23.04 12.31
CA GLN A 80 9.15 -22.02 12.34
C GLN A 80 8.94 -20.95 11.27
N ALA A 81 8.46 -21.32 10.07
CA ALA A 81 8.10 -20.35 9.04
C ALA A 81 6.98 -19.41 9.51
N ALA A 82 5.95 -19.95 10.17
CA ALA A 82 4.86 -19.15 10.73
C ALA A 82 5.34 -18.24 11.88
N ALA A 83 6.21 -18.73 12.75
CA ALA A 83 6.80 -17.93 13.83
C ALA A 83 7.66 -16.78 13.28
N LEU A 84 8.49 -17.05 12.26
CA LEU A 84 9.29 -16.01 11.60
C LEU A 84 8.40 -14.96 10.92
N ALA A 85 7.33 -15.40 10.23
CA ALA A 85 6.36 -14.51 9.60
C ALA A 85 5.65 -13.61 10.64
N GLY A 86 5.19 -14.20 11.74
CA GLY A 86 4.55 -13.46 12.83
C GLY A 86 5.51 -12.46 13.49
N GLY A 87 6.75 -12.87 13.77
CA GLY A 87 7.78 -11.99 14.31
C GLY A 87 8.09 -10.82 13.38
N MET A 88 8.22 -11.08 12.07
CA MET A 88 8.45 -10.05 11.07
C MET A 88 7.31 -9.03 10.99
N LEU A 89 6.06 -9.50 10.96
CA LEU A 89 4.89 -8.63 10.96
C LEU A 89 4.76 -7.84 12.27
N GLY A 90 5.10 -8.47 13.42
CA GLY A 90 5.12 -7.80 14.71
C GLY A 90 6.16 -6.67 14.77
N VAL A 91 7.39 -6.91 14.32
CA VAL A 91 8.43 -5.88 14.25
C VAL A 91 8.03 -4.73 13.33
N LEU A 92 7.43 -5.04 12.16
CA LEU A 92 6.92 -4.02 11.26
C LEU A 92 5.78 -3.22 11.87
N ALA A 93 4.83 -3.89 12.54
CA ALA A 93 3.71 -3.22 13.20
C ALA A 93 4.18 -2.22 14.25
N VAL A 94 5.08 -2.67 15.13
CA VAL A 94 5.60 -1.84 16.22
C VAL A 94 6.52 -0.74 15.66
N GLY A 95 7.47 -1.08 14.79
CA GLY A 95 8.41 -0.12 14.24
C GLY A 95 7.74 0.95 13.40
N LEU A 96 6.87 0.57 12.46
CA LEU A 96 6.12 1.53 11.65
C LEU A 96 5.05 2.26 12.47
N GLY A 97 4.44 1.59 13.46
CA GLY A 97 3.54 2.24 14.40
C GLY A 97 4.23 3.38 15.17
N MET A 98 5.44 3.17 15.65
CA MET A 98 6.24 4.24 16.27
C MET A 98 6.54 5.38 15.29
N VAL A 99 6.90 5.05 14.03
CA VAL A 99 7.12 6.06 12.99
C VAL A 99 5.86 6.88 12.74
N VAL A 100 4.69 6.24 12.71
CA VAL A 100 3.40 6.93 12.57
C VAL A 100 3.15 7.86 13.76
N VAL A 101 3.27 7.36 14.99
CA VAL A 101 3.05 8.19 16.20
C VAL A 101 3.97 9.40 16.23
N LEU A 102 5.27 9.21 15.93
CA LEU A 102 6.22 10.31 15.86
C LEU A 102 5.88 11.29 14.72
N GLY A 103 5.56 10.77 13.54
CA GLY A 103 5.18 11.57 12.38
C GLY A 103 3.92 12.39 12.64
N GLU A 104 2.87 11.78 13.20
CA GLU A 104 1.64 12.46 13.61
C GLU A 104 1.91 13.55 14.65
N SER A 105 2.76 13.26 15.64
CA SER A 105 3.12 14.25 16.65
C SER A 105 3.83 15.46 16.04
N VAL A 106 4.74 15.24 15.09
CA VAL A 106 5.43 16.33 14.37
C VAL A 106 4.45 17.11 13.49
N LEU A 107 3.59 16.43 12.72
CA LEU A 107 2.60 17.07 11.87
C LEU A 107 1.60 17.89 12.70
N PHE A 108 1.16 17.36 13.84
CA PHE A 108 0.31 18.09 14.78
C PHE A 108 0.99 19.35 15.31
N LEU A 109 2.26 19.27 15.68
CA LEU A 109 3.03 20.43 16.14
C LEU A 109 3.18 21.49 15.03
N VAL A 110 3.44 21.03 13.79
CA VAL A 110 3.52 21.90 12.61
C VAL A 110 2.15 22.57 12.35
N SER A 111 1.05 21.82 12.44
CA SER A 111 -0.29 22.40 12.25
C SER A 111 -0.68 23.39 13.33
N ALA A 112 -0.15 23.23 14.55
CA ALA A 112 -0.40 24.16 15.65
C ALA A 112 0.43 25.47 15.56
N THR A 113 1.60 25.42 14.88
CA THR A 113 2.50 26.57 14.76
C THR A 113 2.36 27.36 13.46
N TYR A 114 1.89 26.71 12.40
CA TYR A 114 1.65 27.33 11.10
C TYR A 114 0.15 27.34 10.78
N ASP A 115 -0.28 28.32 10.00
CA ASP A 115 -1.70 28.58 9.67
C ASP A 115 -2.49 27.30 9.41
N HIS A 116 -3.63 27.16 10.10
CA HIS A 116 -4.47 25.95 10.15
C HIS A 116 -5.07 25.49 8.81
N GLU A 117 -4.84 26.18 7.70
CA GLU A 117 -5.42 25.89 6.38
C GLU A 117 -4.52 25.06 5.44
N ASN A 118 -3.41 24.49 5.93
CA ASN A 118 -2.54 23.73 5.06
C ASN A 118 -3.12 22.33 4.77
N MET A 119 -3.92 22.25 3.70
CA MET A 119 -4.55 21.00 3.23
C MET A 119 -3.55 19.83 3.07
N ALA A 120 -2.28 20.12 2.74
CA ALA A 120 -1.26 19.08 2.59
C ALA A 120 -0.93 18.42 3.93
N VAL A 121 -0.84 19.19 5.01
CA VAL A 121 -0.57 18.66 6.36
C VAL A 121 -1.73 17.76 6.81
N TRP A 122 -2.97 18.20 6.64
CA TRP A 122 -4.16 17.41 6.96
C TRP A 122 -4.22 16.09 6.18
N LEU A 123 -3.94 16.13 4.88
CA LEU A 123 -3.91 14.93 4.05
C LEU A 123 -2.74 13.99 4.44
N MET A 124 -1.59 14.54 4.84
CA MET A 124 -0.49 13.74 5.38
C MET A 124 -0.86 13.04 6.67
N MET A 125 -1.48 13.74 7.63
CA MET A 125 -1.97 13.15 8.87
C MET A 125 -2.98 12.03 8.59
N LEU A 126 -3.86 12.21 7.61
CA LEU A 126 -4.85 11.19 7.23
C LEU A 126 -4.20 9.97 6.55
N THR A 127 -3.15 10.17 5.77
CA THR A 127 -2.52 9.09 4.99
C THR A 127 -1.39 8.37 5.72
N LEU A 128 -0.77 8.99 6.72
CA LEU A 128 0.35 8.42 7.45
C LEU A 128 -0.01 7.11 8.17
N PRO A 129 -1.18 6.96 8.84
CA PRO A 129 -1.60 5.69 9.45
C PRO A 129 -1.82 4.54 8.46
N TYR A 130 -1.98 4.85 7.17
CA TYR A 130 -2.06 3.84 6.11
C TYR A 130 -0.71 3.15 5.84
N THR A 131 0.42 3.79 6.20
CA THR A 131 1.78 3.30 5.91
C THR A 131 2.07 1.90 6.49
N PRO A 132 1.81 1.60 7.77
CA PRO A 132 2.00 0.24 8.31
C PRO A 132 1.16 -0.80 7.56
N LEU A 133 -0.07 -0.49 7.24
CA LEU A 133 -0.99 -1.41 6.57
C LEU A 133 -0.48 -1.79 5.17
N VAL A 134 -0.06 -0.81 4.38
CA VAL A 134 0.44 -1.08 3.02
C VAL A 134 1.77 -1.85 3.04
N CYS A 135 2.63 -1.60 4.02
CA CYS A 135 3.88 -2.34 4.19
C CYS A 135 3.62 -3.79 4.61
N MET A 136 2.69 -4.03 5.53
CA MET A 136 2.29 -5.39 5.91
C MET A 136 1.69 -6.15 4.74
N VAL A 137 0.79 -5.53 3.97
CA VAL A 137 0.20 -6.14 2.77
C VAL A 137 1.30 -6.50 1.75
N ALA A 138 2.32 -5.66 1.59
CA ALA A 138 3.43 -5.93 0.69
C ALA A 138 4.26 -7.15 1.14
N ILE A 139 4.60 -7.26 2.42
CA ILE A 139 5.34 -8.42 2.97
C ILE A 139 4.49 -9.70 2.93
N ILE A 140 3.21 -9.63 3.31
CA ILE A 140 2.29 -10.78 3.19
C ILE A 140 2.19 -11.22 1.73
N GLY A 141 2.13 -10.27 0.81
CA GLY A 141 2.15 -10.54 -0.62
C GLY A 141 3.41 -11.30 -1.05
N ALA A 142 4.56 -10.88 -0.59
CA ALA A 142 5.83 -11.54 -0.87
C ALA A 142 5.88 -12.97 -0.29
N MET A 143 5.35 -13.20 0.92
CA MET A 143 5.21 -14.54 1.51
C MET A 143 4.25 -15.43 0.71
N LEU A 144 3.15 -14.88 0.19
CA LEU A 144 2.21 -15.60 -0.67
C LEU A 144 2.85 -16.01 -2.00
N HIS A 145 3.73 -15.18 -2.56
CA HIS A 145 4.50 -15.53 -3.76
C HIS A 145 5.43 -16.72 -3.52
N VAL A 146 6.11 -16.78 -2.38
CA VAL A 146 6.92 -17.94 -1.99
C VAL A 146 6.08 -19.23 -1.94
N ARG A 147 4.81 -19.11 -1.53
CA ARG A 147 3.86 -20.25 -1.50
C ARG A 147 3.16 -20.51 -2.84
N GLY A 148 3.56 -19.86 -3.92
CA GLY A 148 2.98 -20.01 -5.26
C GLY A 148 1.58 -19.40 -5.42
N ARG A 149 1.13 -18.55 -4.48
CA ARG A 149 -0.18 -17.90 -4.52
C ARG A 149 -0.04 -16.47 -5.02
N PHE A 150 -0.22 -16.27 -6.32
CA PHE A 150 -0.05 -14.98 -6.99
C PHE A 150 -1.35 -14.17 -7.11
N GLY A 151 -2.50 -14.82 -7.13
CA GLY A 151 -3.81 -14.18 -7.35
C GLY A 151 -4.14 -13.08 -6.34
N PRO A 152 -4.10 -13.35 -5.02
CA PRO A 152 -4.43 -12.35 -4.01
C PRO A 152 -3.57 -11.08 -4.08
N THR A 153 -2.27 -11.24 -4.33
CA THR A 153 -1.34 -10.11 -4.43
C THR A 153 -1.55 -9.28 -5.69
N ALA A 154 -1.88 -9.93 -6.80
CA ALA A 154 -2.16 -9.25 -8.06
C ALA A 154 -3.48 -8.46 -8.02
N SER A 155 -4.43 -8.83 -7.13
CA SER A 155 -5.70 -8.13 -6.97
C SER A 155 -5.63 -6.89 -6.07
N VAL A 156 -4.61 -6.74 -5.20
CA VAL A 156 -4.49 -5.62 -4.26
C VAL A 156 -4.56 -4.25 -4.94
N PRO A 157 -3.80 -3.98 -6.03
CA PRO A 157 -3.90 -2.68 -6.69
C PRO A 157 -5.26 -2.42 -7.32
N LEU A 158 -5.95 -3.48 -7.78
CA LEU A 158 -7.28 -3.37 -8.35
C LEU A 158 -8.30 -2.94 -7.29
N VAL A 159 -8.28 -3.57 -6.12
CA VAL A 159 -9.14 -3.22 -4.98
C VAL A 159 -8.85 -1.79 -4.53
N LEU A 160 -7.58 -1.43 -4.37
CA LEU A 160 -7.19 -0.08 -3.97
C LEU A 160 -7.71 0.99 -4.95
N ASN A 161 -7.50 0.79 -6.26
CA ASN A 161 -8.00 1.71 -7.27
C ASN A 161 -9.53 1.81 -7.24
N GLY A 162 -10.23 0.68 -7.08
CA GLY A 162 -11.69 0.66 -6.95
C GLY A 162 -12.19 1.45 -5.75
N CYS A 163 -11.59 1.26 -4.58
CA CYS A 163 -11.91 2.01 -3.37
C CYS A 163 -11.67 3.53 -3.53
N LEU A 164 -10.55 3.90 -4.15
CA LEU A 164 -10.21 5.31 -4.39
C LEU A 164 -11.17 5.97 -5.38
N ILE A 165 -11.56 5.27 -6.46
CA ILE A 165 -12.58 5.76 -7.41
C ILE A 165 -13.91 5.94 -6.69
N ALA A 166 -14.35 4.93 -5.94
CA ALA A 166 -15.61 5.00 -5.20
C ALA A 166 -15.61 6.16 -4.19
N ALA A 167 -14.52 6.34 -3.44
CA ALA A 167 -14.38 7.45 -2.49
C ALA A 167 -14.44 8.82 -3.20
N ALA A 168 -13.78 8.97 -4.34
CA ALA A 168 -13.81 10.22 -5.11
C ALA A 168 -15.21 10.53 -5.65
N LEU A 169 -15.93 9.53 -6.18
CA LEU A 169 -17.29 9.71 -6.68
C LEU A 169 -18.29 10.00 -5.57
N LEU A 170 -18.17 9.31 -4.43
CA LEU A 170 -19.00 9.59 -3.25
C LEU A 170 -18.73 11.00 -2.71
N GLY A 171 -17.46 11.39 -2.58
CA GLY A 171 -17.08 12.73 -2.17
C GLY A 171 -17.67 13.80 -3.09
N TRP A 172 -17.61 13.58 -4.40
CA TRP A 172 -18.20 14.49 -5.38
C TRP A 172 -19.73 14.57 -5.25
N TRP A 173 -20.41 13.43 -5.01
CA TRP A 173 -21.85 13.39 -4.80
C TRP A 173 -22.29 14.16 -3.55
N PHE A 174 -21.55 14.04 -2.43
CA PHE A 174 -21.94 14.70 -1.17
C PHE A 174 -21.52 16.17 -1.06
N ILE A 175 -20.46 16.58 -1.79
CA ILE A 175 -19.89 17.94 -1.69
C ILE A 175 -20.26 18.79 -2.91
N GLY A 176 -20.52 18.17 -4.04
CA GLY A 176 -20.82 18.84 -5.31
C GLY A 176 -22.30 18.89 -5.69
N ALA A 177 -23.20 18.40 -4.81
CA ALA A 177 -24.64 18.61 -4.88
C ALA A 177 -25.04 19.70 -3.89
#